data_50d7bdde3d6c03c9f68e21c6b50f7a82
#
_entry.id   50d7bdde3d6c03c9f68e21c6b50f7a82
#
_cell.length_a   1.000
_cell.length_b   1.000
_cell.length_c   1.000
_cell.angle_alpha   90.00
_cell.angle_beta   90.00
_cell.angle_gamma   90.00
#
_symmetry.space_group_name_H-M   'P 1'
#
loop_
_entity.id
_entity.type
_entity.pdbx_description
1 polymer ?
#
loop_
_entity_poly.entity_id
_entity_poly.type
_entity_poly.pdbx_seq_one_letter_code
_entity_poly.pdbx_strand_id
1 'polypeptide(L)'
;DSSRRGPGADDNTSGTAALLEAARVLAGSSFPLSIELAFFTAEESGLLGSREYVRRAVANDKRIVCALNNDMVGWANDHKLDNTIRYSNPGIRDIQHGAAMIFSDLITYDALYYKSTDAHAYYEVYGDIVGGIGSYPVLGNPNYHQATDRLTTINHRLVAEVSKTTIASIMLLASTPPRLSGLSLRRTRVSTQLTWDASEMSGVLDYGLRYTATDGSSVEETRTFFIGEAPRARLDDVLPGSRIGVRAISQAGLEGWDWTWVTVPSEPSR
;
A
#
# COMPACT_ATOMS: atom_id res chain seq x y z
N ASP A 1 -18.15 -10.99 -5.57
CA ASP A 1 -17.39 -11.78 -6.53
C ASP A 1 -17.89 -13.19 -6.58
N SER A 2 -18.84 -13.63 -7.06
CA SER A 2 -19.15 -15.05 -7.30
C SER A 2 -19.61 -15.20 -8.73
N SER A 3 -19.08 -16.16 -9.43
CA SER A 3 -19.56 -16.50 -10.74
C SER A 3 -21.00 -17.05 -10.62
N ARG A 4 -21.78 -17.02 -11.71
CA ARG A 4 -23.14 -17.59 -11.73
C ARG A 4 -23.22 -19.06 -11.29
N ARG A 5 -22.10 -19.76 -11.17
CA ARG A 5 -21.99 -21.18 -10.84
C ARG A 5 -21.31 -21.45 -9.50
N GLY A 6 -20.62 -20.46 -8.91
CA GLY A 6 -19.87 -20.60 -7.66
C GLY A 6 -20.61 -19.95 -6.47
N PRO A 7 -20.70 -20.62 -5.32
CA PRO A 7 -21.21 -20.00 -4.09
C PRO A 7 -20.34 -18.86 -3.58
N GLY A 8 -19.07 -18.77 -4.00
CA GLY A 8 -18.17 -17.66 -3.69
C GLY A 8 -17.65 -17.65 -2.24
N ALA A 9 -17.37 -18.82 -1.67
CA ALA A 9 -16.91 -18.87 -0.28
C ALA A 9 -15.48 -18.32 -0.13
N ASP A 10 -14.58 -18.68 -1.06
CA ASP A 10 -13.24 -18.09 -1.13
C ASP A 10 -13.26 -16.82 -1.98
N ASP A 11 -13.93 -16.84 -3.09
CA ASP A 11 -14.03 -15.80 -4.09
C ASP A 11 -15.41 -15.10 -4.09
N ASN A 12 -15.64 -13.99 -3.27
CA ASN A 12 -14.69 -13.41 -2.32
C ASN A 12 -15.38 -13.19 -0.94
N THR A 13 -16.12 -14.18 -0.43
CA THR A 13 -16.67 -14.09 0.92
C THR A 13 -15.58 -14.15 1.98
N SER A 14 -14.46 -14.82 1.70
CA SER A 14 -13.30 -14.89 2.60
C SER A 14 -12.69 -13.49 2.85
N GLY A 15 -12.46 -12.70 1.82
CA GLY A 15 -12.01 -11.32 1.94
C GLY A 15 -13.03 -10.41 2.61
N THR A 16 -14.32 -10.59 2.29
CA THR A 16 -15.43 -9.89 2.95
C THR A 16 -15.44 -10.17 4.46
N ALA A 17 -15.28 -11.42 4.88
CA ALA A 17 -15.23 -11.79 6.28
C ALA A 17 -14.06 -11.15 7.03
N ALA A 18 -12.88 -11.10 6.41
CA ALA A 18 -11.71 -10.43 6.97
C ALA A 18 -11.94 -8.93 7.18
N LEU A 19 -12.62 -8.26 6.24
CA LEU A 19 -12.97 -6.84 6.39
C LEU A 19 -14.04 -6.61 7.46
N LEU A 20 -15.03 -7.47 7.59
CA LEU A 20 -16.03 -7.36 8.66
C LEU A 20 -15.40 -7.50 10.04
N GLU A 21 -14.42 -8.40 10.19
CA GLU A 21 -13.67 -8.53 11.42
C GLU A 21 -12.80 -7.28 11.67
N ALA A 22 -12.17 -6.72 10.62
CA ALA A 22 -11.47 -5.45 10.72
C ALA A 22 -12.39 -4.32 11.20
N ALA A 23 -13.60 -4.22 10.65
CA ALA A 23 -14.62 -3.26 11.11
C ALA A 23 -14.92 -3.41 12.61
N ARG A 24 -15.11 -4.64 13.06
CA ARG A 24 -15.43 -4.94 14.46
C ARG A 24 -14.29 -4.55 15.40
N VAL A 25 -13.04 -4.85 15.04
CA VAL A 25 -11.88 -4.58 15.88
C VAL A 25 -11.53 -3.09 15.89
N LEU A 26 -11.61 -2.41 14.75
CA LEU A 26 -11.18 -1.02 14.61
C LEU A 26 -12.24 -0.01 15.06
N ALA A 27 -13.50 -0.41 15.22
CA ALA A 27 -14.62 0.50 15.51
C ALA A 27 -14.46 1.36 16.80
N GLY A 28 -13.69 0.90 17.77
CA GLY A 28 -13.39 1.62 19.02
C GLY A 28 -12.08 2.42 19.01
N SER A 29 -11.38 2.46 17.88
CA SER A 29 -10.07 3.09 17.78
C SER A 29 -10.13 4.39 16.98
N SER A 30 -9.20 5.30 17.26
CA SER A 30 -9.04 6.55 16.52
C SER A 30 -7.66 6.58 15.86
N PHE A 31 -7.62 6.99 14.61
CA PHE A 31 -6.40 7.06 13.81
C PHE A 31 -6.22 8.46 13.21
N PRO A 32 -4.98 8.89 12.95
CA PRO A 32 -4.71 10.14 12.27
C PRO A 32 -5.31 10.23 10.86
N LEU A 33 -5.37 9.10 10.15
CA LEU A 33 -5.99 9.01 8.83
C LEU A 33 -7.35 8.29 8.92
N SER A 34 -8.29 8.70 8.08
CA SER A 34 -9.58 8.03 7.96
C SER A 34 -9.44 6.64 7.33
N ILE A 35 -10.17 5.68 7.87
CA ILE A 35 -10.26 4.32 7.34
C ILE A 35 -11.66 4.13 6.76
N GLU A 36 -11.73 3.63 5.55
CA GLU A 36 -12.97 3.28 4.88
C GLU A 36 -12.93 1.81 4.46
N LEU A 37 -13.94 1.05 4.81
CA LEU A 37 -14.10 -0.34 4.41
C LEU A 37 -15.15 -0.40 3.31
N ALA A 38 -14.72 -0.80 2.10
CA ALA A 38 -15.56 -0.83 0.92
C ALA A 38 -15.83 -2.28 0.50
N PHE A 39 -17.09 -2.57 0.22
CA PHE A 39 -17.55 -3.87 -0.26
C PHE A 39 -18.15 -3.67 -1.65
N PHE A 40 -17.54 -4.31 -2.64
CA PHE A 40 -17.93 -4.12 -4.04
C PHE A 40 -18.77 -5.27 -4.55
N THR A 41 -19.52 -5.00 -5.59
CA THR A 41 -20.26 -5.99 -6.39
C THR A 41 -19.80 -5.92 -7.84
N ALA A 42 -20.10 -6.96 -8.61
CA ALA A 42 -19.82 -7.05 -10.04
C ALA A 42 -18.32 -6.90 -10.38
N GLU A 43 -17.45 -7.43 -9.53
CA GLU A 43 -16.00 -7.54 -9.80
C GLU A 43 -15.78 -8.37 -11.06
N GLU A 44 -16.35 -9.58 -11.13
CA GLU A 44 -16.30 -10.54 -12.23
C GLU A 44 -16.89 -10.03 -13.57
N SER A 45 -17.61 -8.92 -13.52
CA SER A 45 -18.18 -8.25 -14.67
C SER A 45 -17.29 -7.10 -15.19
N GLY A 46 -16.05 -7.05 -14.75
CA GLY A 46 -15.05 -6.05 -15.14
C GLY A 46 -14.90 -4.92 -14.13
N LEU A 47 -14.86 -5.24 -12.84
CA LEU A 47 -14.57 -4.31 -11.74
C LEU A 47 -15.60 -3.16 -11.64
N LEU A 48 -16.87 -3.43 -11.99
CA LEU A 48 -17.87 -2.36 -12.14
C LEU A 48 -18.10 -1.58 -10.84
N GLY A 49 -18.16 -2.29 -9.70
CA GLY A 49 -18.40 -1.67 -8.39
C GLY A 49 -17.24 -0.77 -7.96
N SER A 50 -16.01 -1.26 -8.01
CA SER A 50 -14.83 -0.52 -7.62
C SER A 50 -14.53 0.64 -8.57
N ARG A 51 -14.71 0.47 -9.88
CA ARG A 51 -14.56 1.55 -10.86
C ARG A 51 -15.57 2.67 -10.63
N GLU A 52 -16.82 2.34 -10.35
CA GLU A 52 -17.84 3.35 -10.04
C GLU A 52 -17.55 4.06 -8.71
N TYR A 53 -17.08 3.32 -7.70
CA TYR A 53 -16.66 3.93 -6.44
C TYR A 53 -15.51 4.93 -6.65
N VAL A 54 -14.44 4.52 -7.36
CA VAL A 54 -13.29 5.37 -7.65
C VAL A 54 -13.69 6.59 -8.48
N ARG A 55 -14.55 6.41 -9.51
CA ARG A 55 -15.10 7.52 -10.29
C ARG A 55 -15.82 8.56 -9.43
N ARG A 56 -16.63 8.11 -8.44
CA ARG A 56 -17.30 9.00 -7.48
C ARG A 56 -16.32 9.65 -6.52
N ALA A 57 -15.30 8.93 -6.07
CA ALA A 57 -14.26 9.47 -5.22
C ALA A 57 -13.56 10.66 -5.90
N VAL A 58 -13.16 10.50 -7.16
CA VAL A 58 -12.57 11.58 -7.97
C VAL A 58 -13.53 12.75 -8.15
N ALA A 59 -14.80 12.48 -8.47
CA ALA A 59 -15.81 13.53 -8.67
C ALA A 59 -16.09 14.35 -7.40
N ASN A 60 -15.75 13.83 -6.23
CA ASN A 60 -15.86 14.50 -4.94
C ASN A 60 -14.50 14.94 -4.36
N ASP A 61 -13.47 15.03 -5.18
CA ASP A 61 -12.11 15.41 -4.78
C ASP A 61 -11.56 14.58 -3.60
N LYS A 62 -12.00 13.32 -3.48
CA LYS A 62 -11.59 12.44 -2.40
C LYS A 62 -10.15 11.97 -2.63
N ARG A 63 -9.28 12.31 -1.69
CA ARG A 63 -7.91 11.82 -1.69
C ARG A 63 -7.83 10.45 -1.06
N ILE A 64 -7.39 9.46 -1.83
CA ILE A 64 -7.10 8.10 -1.36
C ILE A 64 -5.58 7.91 -1.40
N VAL A 65 -4.97 7.62 -0.26
CA VAL A 65 -3.52 7.53 -0.11
C VAL A 65 -3.02 6.08 -0.09
N CYS A 66 -3.90 5.13 0.21
CA CYS A 66 -3.62 3.70 0.21
C CYS A 66 -4.91 2.92 -0.01
N ALA A 67 -4.83 1.81 -0.74
CA ALA A 67 -5.90 0.85 -0.91
C ALA A 67 -5.39 -0.58 -0.68
N LEU A 68 -5.99 -1.30 0.27
CA LEU A 68 -5.70 -2.70 0.53
C LEU A 68 -6.88 -3.55 0.04
N ASN A 69 -6.61 -4.51 -0.83
CA ASN A 69 -7.62 -5.42 -1.36
C ASN A 69 -7.37 -6.86 -0.92
N ASN A 70 -8.30 -7.44 -0.17
CA ASN A 70 -8.28 -8.86 0.19
C ASN A 70 -9.19 -9.62 -0.76
N ASP A 71 -8.60 -10.56 -1.48
CA ASP A 71 -9.30 -11.28 -2.53
C ASP A 71 -8.82 -12.73 -2.61
N MET A 72 -9.73 -13.68 -2.31
CA MET A 72 -9.45 -15.12 -2.21
C MET A 72 -8.40 -15.40 -1.12
N VAL A 73 -8.76 -15.27 0.12
CA VAL A 73 -7.83 -15.39 1.28
C VAL A 73 -8.09 -16.59 2.18
N GLY A 74 -9.01 -17.48 1.77
CA GLY A 74 -9.46 -18.58 2.63
C GLY A 74 -9.03 -19.98 2.20
N TRP A 75 -8.36 -20.15 1.07
CA TRP A 75 -7.90 -21.45 0.60
C TRP A 75 -6.38 -21.58 0.70
N ALA A 76 -5.93 -22.77 1.12
CA ALA A 76 -4.53 -23.17 1.08
C ALA A 76 -4.39 -24.52 0.39
N ASN A 77 -3.30 -24.72 -0.35
CA ASN A 77 -3.02 -25.96 -1.07
C ASN A 77 -2.50 -27.09 -0.17
N ASP A 78 -2.13 -26.78 1.05
CA ASP A 78 -1.64 -27.72 2.06
C ASP A 78 -2.08 -27.25 3.47
N HIS A 79 -1.40 -27.73 4.50
CA HIS A 79 -1.66 -27.39 5.91
C HIS A 79 -1.00 -26.07 6.38
N LYS A 80 -0.26 -25.38 5.53
CA LYS A 80 0.38 -24.12 5.88
C LYS A 80 -0.63 -22.99 5.86
N LEU A 81 -0.31 -21.94 6.61
CA LEU A 81 -1.06 -20.70 6.64
C LEU A 81 -0.31 -19.71 5.76
N ASP A 82 -0.46 -19.85 4.45
CA ASP A 82 0.30 -19.04 3.50
C ASP A 82 -0.60 -18.33 2.47
N ASN A 83 -0.23 -17.11 2.18
CA ASN A 83 -0.88 -16.28 1.16
C ASN A 83 0.12 -15.34 0.49
N THR A 84 -0.30 -14.66 -0.58
CA THR A 84 0.51 -13.66 -1.27
C THR A 84 0.18 -12.25 -0.79
N ILE A 85 1.20 -11.44 -0.61
CA ILE A 85 1.04 -9.99 -0.57
C ILE A 85 1.01 -9.51 -2.02
N ARG A 86 -0.14 -8.99 -2.45
CA ARG A 86 -0.38 -8.43 -3.78
C ARG A 86 -0.20 -6.93 -3.71
N TYR A 87 0.66 -6.35 -4.54
CA TYR A 87 1.01 -4.94 -4.40
C TYR A 87 1.36 -4.27 -5.73
N SER A 88 1.18 -2.97 -5.78
CA SER A 88 1.85 -2.06 -6.70
C SER A 88 2.96 -1.29 -5.98
N ASN A 89 2.79 -0.97 -4.71
CA ASN A 89 3.68 -0.14 -3.92
C ASN A 89 4.56 -0.96 -2.96
N PRO A 90 5.90 -0.89 -3.10
CA PRO A 90 6.82 -1.63 -2.22
C PRO A 90 6.73 -1.25 -0.74
N GLY A 91 6.44 0.01 -0.40
CA GLY A 91 6.31 0.44 0.99
C GLY A 91 5.10 -0.19 1.67
N ILE A 92 3.97 -0.28 0.96
CA ILE A 92 2.76 -0.98 1.45
C ILE A 92 3.04 -2.48 1.60
N ARG A 93 3.72 -3.10 0.62
CA ARG A 93 4.17 -4.48 0.71
C ARG A 93 4.97 -4.74 1.98
N ASP A 94 5.98 -3.92 2.24
CA ASP A 94 6.87 -4.10 3.38
C ASP A 94 6.13 -3.98 4.72
N ILE A 95 5.16 -3.07 4.81
CA ILE A 95 4.27 -2.97 5.97
C ILE A 95 3.43 -4.25 6.13
N GLN A 96 2.87 -4.79 5.05
CA GLN A 96 2.06 -6.01 5.12
C GLN A 96 2.89 -7.23 5.52
N HIS A 97 4.10 -7.39 5.00
CA HIS A 97 5.03 -8.44 5.46
C HIS A 97 5.43 -8.26 6.92
N GLY A 98 5.75 -7.04 7.33
CA GLY A 98 6.05 -6.73 8.73
C GLY A 98 4.87 -7.02 9.66
N ALA A 99 3.66 -6.65 9.26
CA ALA A 99 2.44 -6.95 10.00
C ALA A 99 2.20 -8.46 10.12
N ALA A 100 2.39 -9.21 9.04
CA ALA A 100 2.27 -10.67 9.06
C ALA A 100 3.27 -11.30 10.03
N MET A 101 4.53 -10.91 9.92
CA MET A 101 5.63 -11.47 10.72
C MET A 101 5.50 -11.20 12.22
N ILE A 102 4.93 -10.04 12.61
CA ILE A 102 4.88 -9.61 14.01
C ILE A 102 3.56 -10.02 14.68
N PHE A 103 2.44 -9.98 13.96
CA PHE A 103 1.11 -10.07 14.56
C PHE A 103 0.31 -11.31 14.16
N SER A 104 0.85 -12.17 13.30
CA SER A 104 0.14 -13.37 12.83
C SER A 104 1.09 -14.55 12.62
N ASP A 105 0.51 -15.73 12.37
CA ASP A 105 1.25 -16.92 11.93
C ASP A 105 1.26 -17.04 10.40
N LEU A 106 0.89 -15.99 9.67
CA LEU A 106 0.77 -15.99 8.21
C LEU A 106 2.15 -16.02 7.55
N ILE A 107 2.37 -16.99 6.67
CA ILE A 107 3.52 -17.03 5.77
C ILE A 107 3.17 -16.25 4.51
N THR A 108 3.99 -15.29 4.14
CA THR A 108 3.69 -14.38 3.04
C THR A 108 4.72 -14.45 1.92
N TYR A 109 4.24 -14.41 0.68
CA TYR A 109 5.03 -14.37 -0.55
C TYR A 109 4.65 -13.14 -1.36
N ASP A 110 5.56 -12.62 -2.17
CA ASP A 110 5.32 -11.49 -3.07
C ASP A 110 4.55 -11.91 -4.32
N ALA A 111 3.58 -11.10 -4.74
CA ALA A 111 2.93 -11.24 -6.04
C ALA A 111 2.54 -9.87 -6.62
N LEU A 112 3.00 -9.59 -7.83
CA LEU A 112 2.55 -8.43 -8.62
C LEU A 112 1.20 -8.68 -9.31
N TYR A 113 0.23 -9.24 -8.57
CA TYR A 113 -1.06 -9.65 -9.10
C TYR A 113 -2.21 -8.80 -8.55
N TYR A 114 -2.22 -7.52 -8.89
CA TYR A 114 -3.28 -6.60 -8.46
C TYR A 114 -4.20 -6.14 -9.60
N LYS A 115 -3.78 -6.33 -10.87
CA LYS A 115 -4.49 -5.79 -12.05
C LYS A 115 -5.79 -6.49 -12.41
N SER A 116 -6.02 -7.67 -11.89
CA SER A 116 -7.25 -8.46 -12.11
C SER A 116 -8.11 -8.55 -10.86
N THR A 117 -8.07 -7.53 -10.02
CA THR A 117 -8.85 -7.42 -8.78
C THR A 117 -9.36 -5.99 -8.63
N ASP A 118 -10.25 -5.72 -7.68
CA ASP A 118 -10.78 -4.39 -7.40
C ASP A 118 -9.68 -3.34 -7.10
N ALA A 119 -8.49 -3.79 -6.66
CA ALA A 119 -7.31 -2.95 -6.51
C ALA A 119 -6.92 -2.20 -7.78
N HIS A 120 -7.17 -2.78 -8.96
CA HIS A 120 -6.82 -2.18 -10.24
C HIS A 120 -7.54 -0.86 -10.50
N ALA A 121 -8.80 -0.75 -10.11
CA ALA A 121 -9.55 0.50 -10.24
C ALA A 121 -8.89 1.67 -9.50
N TYR A 122 -8.31 1.41 -8.34
CA TYR A 122 -7.55 2.42 -7.59
C TYR A 122 -6.22 2.75 -8.25
N TYR A 123 -5.51 1.72 -8.73
CA TYR A 123 -4.24 1.89 -9.42
C TYR A 123 -4.37 2.74 -10.68
N GLU A 124 -5.42 2.52 -11.48
CA GLU A 124 -5.66 3.26 -12.72
C GLU A 124 -5.81 4.78 -12.49
N VAL A 125 -6.31 5.19 -11.33
CA VAL A 125 -6.65 6.58 -11.04
C VAL A 125 -5.65 7.24 -10.09
N TYR A 126 -5.29 6.57 -9.02
CA TYR A 126 -4.41 7.11 -7.97
C TYR A 126 -2.97 6.63 -8.09
N GLY A 127 -2.70 5.73 -9.04
CA GLY A 127 -1.37 5.20 -9.29
C GLY A 127 -0.91 4.21 -8.22
N ASP A 128 0.34 4.30 -7.89
CA ASP A 128 1.08 3.34 -7.07
C ASP A 128 0.77 3.47 -5.56
N ILE A 129 -0.45 3.05 -5.17
CA ILE A 129 -0.96 3.11 -3.79
C ILE A 129 -1.59 1.80 -3.31
N VAL A 130 -1.40 0.71 -4.05
CA VAL A 130 -2.15 -0.52 -3.83
C VAL A 130 -1.33 -1.57 -3.10
N GLY A 131 -1.96 -2.23 -2.15
CA GLY A 131 -1.58 -3.47 -1.50
C GLY A 131 -2.76 -4.43 -1.39
N GLY A 132 -2.57 -5.55 -0.70
CA GLY A 132 -3.63 -6.52 -0.43
C GLY A 132 -3.10 -7.91 -0.18
N ILE A 133 -4.00 -8.84 0.10
CA ILE A 133 -3.68 -10.24 0.35
C ILE A 133 -4.53 -11.10 -0.58
N GLY A 134 -3.94 -12.17 -1.10
CA GLY A 134 -4.64 -13.15 -1.91
C GLY A 134 -4.03 -14.53 -1.82
N SER A 135 -4.66 -15.49 -2.47
CA SER A 135 -4.28 -16.90 -2.40
C SER A 135 -2.84 -17.18 -2.84
N TYR A 136 -2.27 -18.23 -2.26
CA TYR A 136 -1.00 -18.81 -2.69
C TYR A 136 -1.19 -20.32 -2.99
N PRO A 137 -0.72 -20.83 -4.16
CA PRO A 137 -0.26 -20.04 -5.31
C PRO A 137 -1.37 -19.15 -5.88
N VAL A 138 -1.00 -18.07 -6.54
CA VAL A 138 -1.97 -17.18 -7.21
C VAL A 138 -2.82 -18.00 -8.18
N LEU A 139 -4.15 -17.91 -8.05
CA LEU A 139 -5.15 -18.72 -8.80
C LEU A 139 -4.96 -20.24 -8.66
N GLY A 140 -4.28 -20.71 -7.60
CA GLY A 140 -4.03 -22.12 -7.36
C GLY A 140 -5.22 -22.88 -6.79
N ASN A 141 -6.28 -22.20 -6.32
CA ASN A 141 -7.47 -22.83 -5.75
C ASN A 141 -8.26 -23.61 -6.83
N PRO A 142 -8.37 -24.95 -6.74
CA PRO A 142 -9.12 -25.75 -7.71
C PRO A 142 -10.63 -25.48 -7.67
N ASN A 143 -11.12 -24.81 -6.64
CA ASN A 143 -12.52 -24.42 -6.49
C ASN A 143 -12.83 -23.06 -7.11
N TYR A 144 -11.82 -22.32 -7.58
CA TYR A 144 -11.96 -21.00 -8.21
C TYR A 144 -12.98 -21.06 -9.36
N HIS A 145 -14.02 -20.22 -9.29
CA HIS A 145 -15.14 -20.17 -10.23
C HIS A 145 -15.94 -21.49 -10.37
N GLN A 146 -15.87 -22.38 -9.39
CA GLN A 146 -16.55 -23.68 -9.41
C GLN A 146 -17.70 -23.73 -8.38
N ALA A 147 -18.67 -24.62 -8.61
CA ALA A 147 -19.74 -24.91 -7.65
C ALA A 147 -19.23 -25.54 -6.34
N THR A 148 -17.96 -25.91 -6.29
CA THR A 148 -17.25 -26.45 -5.12
C THR A 148 -16.59 -25.37 -4.26
N ASP A 149 -16.62 -24.09 -4.65
CA ASP A 149 -16.17 -23.00 -3.80
C ASP A 149 -17.18 -22.74 -2.67
N ARG A 150 -17.07 -23.53 -1.62
CA ARG A 150 -18.01 -23.60 -0.51
C ARG A 150 -17.31 -23.42 0.83
N LEU A 151 -18.08 -23.11 1.86
CA LEU A 151 -17.57 -22.95 3.22
C LEU A 151 -16.76 -24.18 3.72
N THR A 152 -17.08 -25.38 3.23
CA THR A 152 -16.38 -26.62 3.57
C THR A 152 -14.96 -26.72 3.00
N THR A 153 -14.60 -25.86 2.03
CA THR A 153 -13.26 -25.80 1.43
C THR A 153 -12.41 -24.68 2.02
N ILE A 154 -12.96 -23.88 2.92
CA ILE A 154 -12.27 -22.75 3.55
C ILE A 154 -11.44 -23.23 4.75
N ASN A 155 -10.19 -22.75 4.79
CA ASN A 155 -9.34 -22.83 5.97
C ASN A 155 -9.63 -21.62 6.88
N HIS A 156 -10.50 -21.81 7.88
CA HIS A 156 -10.89 -20.73 8.79
C HIS A 156 -9.72 -20.15 9.59
N ARG A 157 -8.70 -20.95 9.89
CA ARG A 157 -7.50 -20.46 10.57
C ARG A 157 -6.72 -19.53 9.65
N LEU A 158 -6.62 -19.84 8.36
CA LEU A 158 -5.97 -18.97 7.39
C LEU A 158 -6.68 -17.60 7.29
N VAL A 159 -8.02 -17.60 7.20
CA VAL A 159 -8.82 -16.36 7.20
C VAL A 159 -8.56 -15.53 8.47
N ALA A 160 -8.46 -16.18 9.62
CA ALA A 160 -8.16 -15.49 10.88
C ALA A 160 -6.76 -14.85 10.87
N GLU A 161 -5.73 -15.54 10.36
CA GLU A 161 -4.37 -14.98 10.28
C GLU A 161 -4.29 -13.85 9.24
N VAL A 162 -4.99 -13.97 8.12
CA VAL A 162 -5.14 -12.88 7.15
C VAL A 162 -5.84 -11.67 7.79
N SER A 163 -6.90 -11.90 8.56
CA SER A 163 -7.62 -10.82 9.26
C SER A 163 -6.70 -10.06 10.22
N LYS A 164 -5.88 -10.76 11.01
CA LYS A 164 -4.88 -10.15 11.90
C LYS A 164 -3.88 -9.29 11.10
N THR A 165 -3.33 -9.85 10.02
CA THR A 165 -2.37 -9.16 9.15
C THR A 165 -3.01 -7.92 8.52
N THR A 166 -4.23 -8.01 8.02
CA THR A 166 -4.98 -6.90 7.43
C THR A 166 -5.22 -5.80 8.45
N ILE A 167 -5.70 -6.15 9.65
CA ILE A 167 -5.97 -5.19 10.73
C ILE A 167 -4.68 -4.47 11.13
N ALA A 168 -3.60 -5.21 11.37
CA ALA A 168 -2.30 -4.64 11.73
C ALA A 168 -1.76 -3.71 10.61
N SER A 169 -1.90 -4.12 9.35
CA SER A 169 -1.51 -3.28 8.20
C SER A 169 -2.31 -1.99 8.14
N ILE A 170 -3.62 -2.04 8.33
CA ILE A 170 -4.50 -0.87 8.36
C ILE A 170 -4.09 0.07 9.51
N MET A 171 -3.85 -0.46 10.71
CA MET A 171 -3.44 0.32 11.87
C MET A 171 -2.11 1.04 11.63
N LEU A 172 -1.13 0.35 11.09
CA LEU A 172 0.17 0.92 10.75
C LEU A 172 0.05 2.03 9.69
N LEU A 173 -0.62 1.73 8.57
CA LEU A 173 -0.80 2.68 7.47
C LEU A 173 -1.62 3.91 7.87
N ALA A 174 -2.65 3.74 8.70
CA ALA A 174 -3.47 4.85 9.18
C ALA A 174 -2.79 5.70 10.28
N SER A 175 -1.72 5.19 10.87
CA SER A 175 -0.93 5.88 11.92
C SER A 175 0.34 6.53 11.39
N THR A 176 0.76 6.23 10.17
CA THR A 176 2.00 6.76 9.57
C THR A 176 1.72 7.84 8.52
N PRO A 177 2.60 8.83 8.35
CA PRO A 177 2.43 9.83 7.32
C PRO A 177 2.36 9.20 5.91
N PRO A 178 1.42 9.63 5.06
CA PRO A 178 1.34 9.17 3.69
C PRO A 178 2.46 9.79 2.83
N ARG A 179 2.56 9.31 1.58
CA ARG A 179 3.46 9.88 0.56
C ARG A 179 3.22 11.39 0.43
N LEU A 180 4.30 12.15 0.42
CA LEU A 180 4.26 13.60 0.19
C LEU A 180 3.97 13.92 -1.28
N SER A 181 3.34 15.08 -1.50
CA SER A 181 3.08 15.66 -2.83
C SER A 181 3.92 16.90 -3.08
N GLY A 182 3.87 17.41 -4.31
CA GLY A 182 4.47 18.69 -4.69
C GLY A 182 6.00 18.73 -4.62
N LEU A 183 6.70 17.58 -4.53
CA LEU A 183 8.15 17.57 -4.50
C LEU A 183 8.71 18.18 -5.77
N SER A 184 9.42 19.28 -5.61
CA SER A 184 10.10 20.01 -6.68
C SER A 184 11.56 20.26 -6.32
N LEU A 185 12.39 20.35 -7.35
CA LEU A 185 13.81 20.57 -7.24
C LEU A 185 14.25 21.73 -8.12
N ARG A 186 15.01 22.65 -7.54
CA ARG A 186 15.71 23.72 -8.26
C ARG A 186 17.20 23.59 -8.04
N ARG A 187 17.93 23.25 -9.10
CA ARG A 187 19.38 23.17 -9.08
C ARG A 187 20.02 24.49 -9.52
N THR A 188 20.97 24.97 -8.73
CA THR A 188 21.87 26.08 -9.11
C THR A 188 23.28 25.53 -9.33
N ARG A 189 24.24 26.38 -9.63
CA ARG A 189 25.64 25.98 -9.80
C ARG A 189 26.31 25.53 -8.49
N VAL A 190 25.77 25.97 -7.34
CA VAL A 190 26.38 25.77 -6.01
C VAL A 190 25.51 25.02 -5.02
N SER A 191 24.22 24.83 -5.32
CA SER A 191 23.31 24.14 -4.41
C SER A 191 22.08 23.58 -5.13
N THR A 192 21.45 22.60 -4.50
CA THR A 192 20.17 22.04 -4.89
C THR A 192 19.13 22.38 -3.80
N GLN A 193 18.06 23.03 -4.18
CA GLN A 193 16.96 23.37 -3.30
C GLN A 193 15.79 22.43 -3.59
N LEU A 194 15.16 21.93 -2.54
CA LEU A 194 13.98 21.06 -2.58
C LEU A 194 12.84 21.77 -1.85
N THR A 195 11.66 21.66 -2.38
CA THR A 195 10.41 22.05 -1.70
C THR A 195 9.36 20.99 -1.98
N TRP A 196 8.43 20.79 -1.03
CA TRP A 196 7.31 19.87 -1.16
C TRP A 196 6.11 20.42 -0.41
N ASP A 197 4.94 19.84 -0.62
CA ASP A 197 3.75 20.18 0.15
C ASP A 197 3.89 19.65 1.57
N ALA A 198 3.50 20.43 2.56
CA ALA A 198 3.45 19.97 3.94
C ALA A 198 2.55 18.72 4.04
N SER A 199 2.92 17.79 4.90
CA SER A 199 2.07 16.62 5.16
C SER A 199 0.70 17.06 5.66
N GLU A 200 -0.36 16.47 5.13
CA GLU A 200 -1.74 16.70 5.59
C GLU A 200 -2.03 16.02 6.94
N MET A 201 -1.19 15.07 7.33
CA MET A 201 -1.29 14.45 8.64
C MET A 201 -0.89 15.45 9.70
N SER A 202 -1.76 15.70 10.66
CA SER A 202 -1.43 16.53 11.82
C SER A 202 -0.32 15.89 12.65
N GLY A 203 0.57 16.73 13.21
CA GLY A 203 1.62 16.23 14.10
C GLY A 203 2.82 15.61 13.38
N VAL A 204 3.20 16.16 12.23
CA VAL A 204 4.53 15.89 11.65
C VAL A 204 5.59 16.59 12.49
N LEU A 205 6.60 15.85 12.91
CA LEU A 205 7.71 16.34 13.71
C LEU A 205 8.91 16.70 12.85
N ASP A 206 9.13 15.95 11.77
CA ASP A 206 10.35 16.02 10.98
C ASP A 206 10.13 15.49 9.56
N TYR A 207 11.10 15.74 8.70
CA TYR A 207 11.20 15.13 7.37
C TYR A 207 12.50 14.35 7.26
N GLY A 208 12.39 13.10 6.81
CA GLY A 208 13.53 12.29 6.41
C GLY A 208 13.88 12.56 4.96
N LEU A 209 15.14 12.80 4.68
CA LEU A 209 15.68 12.97 3.34
C LEU A 209 16.67 11.85 3.05
N ARG A 210 16.52 11.21 1.89
CA ARG A 210 17.42 10.17 1.39
C ARG A 210 18.08 10.63 0.10
N TYR A 211 19.39 10.61 0.07
CA TYR A 211 20.20 10.91 -1.10
C TYR A 211 20.90 9.64 -1.58
N THR A 212 20.70 9.28 -2.83
CA THR A 212 21.39 8.18 -3.48
C THR A 212 22.22 8.76 -4.61
N ALA A 213 23.54 8.80 -4.43
CA ALA A 213 24.48 9.29 -5.41
C ALA A 213 24.62 8.30 -6.57
N THR A 214 24.62 8.83 -7.79
CA THR A 214 24.92 8.05 -8.99
C THR A 214 26.19 8.65 -9.60
N ASP A 215 27.33 8.04 -9.34
CA ASP A 215 28.64 8.48 -9.87
C ASP A 215 29.08 7.69 -11.11
N GLY A 216 28.20 6.83 -11.65
CA GLY A 216 28.51 5.92 -12.75
C GLY A 216 29.24 4.63 -12.31
N SER A 217 29.50 4.48 -11.01
CA SER A 217 29.98 3.22 -10.43
C SER A 217 28.78 2.29 -10.14
N SER A 218 29.06 1.00 -9.98
CA SER A 218 28.03 0.01 -9.59
C SER A 218 27.65 0.08 -8.09
N VAL A 219 28.23 1.02 -7.35
CA VAL A 219 27.99 1.19 -5.91
C VAL A 219 27.17 2.46 -5.68
N GLU A 220 25.92 2.32 -5.30
CA GLU A 220 25.07 3.42 -4.87
C GLU A 220 25.34 3.76 -3.39
N GLU A 221 25.87 4.95 -3.12
CA GLU A 221 25.96 5.46 -1.74
C GLU A 221 24.65 6.12 -1.35
N THR A 222 23.94 5.53 -0.37
CA THR A 222 22.72 6.09 0.16
C THR A 222 22.94 6.71 1.53
N ARG A 223 22.59 7.98 1.68
CA ARG A 223 22.61 8.70 2.97
C ARG A 223 21.20 9.11 3.34
N THR A 224 20.83 8.90 4.59
CA THR A 224 19.53 9.36 5.15
C THR A 224 19.81 10.30 6.31
N PHE A 225 19.10 11.41 6.35
CA PHE A 225 19.22 12.42 7.42
C PHE A 225 17.89 13.12 7.67
N PHE A 226 17.73 13.67 8.86
CA PHE A 226 16.57 14.43 9.28
C PHE A 226 16.84 15.94 9.11
N ILE A 227 15.83 16.69 8.71
CA ILE A 227 15.99 18.08 8.27
C ILE A 227 15.05 19.08 8.97
N GLY A 228 14.29 18.62 9.99
CA GLY A 228 13.34 19.44 10.73
C GLY A 228 11.97 19.55 10.07
N GLU A 229 11.11 20.39 10.63
CA GLU A 229 9.67 20.48 10.29
C GLU A 229 9.37 21.27 9.00
N ALA A 230 10.35 22.01 8.47
CA ALA A 230 10.11 22.83 7.30
C ALA A 230 10.00 21.98 6.01
N PRO A 231 8.98 22.14 5.16
CA PRO A 231 8.80 21.37 3.94
C PRO A 231 9.76 21.86 2.81
N ARG A 232 11.02 22.01 3.14
CA ARG A 232 12.09 22.42 2.24
C ARG A 232 13.45 21.95 2.74
N ALA A 233 14.37 21.73 1.81
CA ALA A 233 15.76 21.42 2.12
C ALA A 233 16.70 22.11 1.14
N ARG A 234 17.94 22.30 1.58
CA ARG A 234 19.05 22.72 0.73
C ARG A 234 20.16 21.71 0.87
N LEU A 235 20.66 21.23 -0.26
CA LEU A 235 21.79 20.33 -0.36
C LEU A 235 22.87 20.98 -1.20
N ASP A 236 24.10 20.93 -0.72
CA ASP A 236 25.26 21.32 -1.44
C ASP A 236 25.92 20.04 -2.06
N ASP A 237 26.69 20.22 -3.13
CA ASP A 237 27.49 19.15 -3.79
C ASP A 237 26.70 17.90 -4.27
N VAL A 238 25.46 18.13 -4.70
CA VAL A 238 24.61 17.05 -5.24
C VAL A 238 24.99 16.73 -6.69
N LEU A 239 25.29 15.48 -6.97
CA LEU A 239 25.67 15.01 -8.31
C LEU A 239 24.47 14.94 -9.26
N PRO A 240 24.64 15.34 -10.53
CA PRO A 240 23.64 15.10 -11.57
C PRO A 240 23.29 13.62 -11.70
N GLY A 241 22.02 13.33 -11.99
CA GLY A 241 21.52 11.95 -12.11
C GLY A 241 21.20 11.27 -10.78
N SER A 242 21.67 11.81 -9.65
CA SER A 242 21.34 11.29 -8.33
C SER A 242 19.85 11.36 -8.03
N ARG A 243 19.37 10.49 -7.15
CA ARG A 243 17.99 10.49 -6.69
C ARG A 243 17.90 11.04 -5.27
N ILE A 244 16.90 11.87 -5.04
CA ILE A 244 16.60 12.42 -3.71
C ILE A 244 15.17 12.02 -3.36
N GLY A 245 15.01 11.37 -2.21
CA GLY A 245 13.72 10.98 -1.64
C GLY A 245 13.41 11.81 -0.41
N VAL A 246 12.14 12.14 -0.20
CA VAL A 246 11.64 12.82 1.00
C VAL A 246 10.44 12.05 1.55
N ARG A 247 10.35 11.95 2.88
CA ARG A 247 9.17 11.43 3.60
C ARG A 247 8.96 12.20 4.90
N ALA A 248 7.73 12.23 5.40
CA ALA A 248 7.41 12.83 6.69
C ALA A 248 7.62 11.84 7.85
N ILE A 249 7.82 12.36 9.05
CA ILE A 249 7.95 11.61 10.31
C ILE A 249 6.96 12.19 11.29
N SER A 250 6.10 11.35 11.87
CA SER A 250 5.09 11.76 12.84
C SER A 250 5.71 12.10 14.20
N GLN A 251 4.94 12.77 15.07
CA GLN A 251 5.34 13.02 16.48
C GLN A 251 5.60 11.73 17.28
N ALA A 252 4.99 10.62 16.88
CA ALA A 252 5.26 9.31 17.47
C ALA A 252 6.56 8.66 16.96
N GLY A 253 7.33 9.35 16.11
CA GLY A 253 8.55 8.83 15.48
C GLY A 253 8.29 7.82 14.36
N LEU A 254 7.04 7.69 13.90
CA LEU A 254 6.72 6.79 12.80
C LEU A 254 7.07 7.47 11.47
N GLU A 255 7.92 6.82 10.72
CA GLU A 255 8.33 7.27 9.39
C GLU A 255 7.24 6.95 8.37
N GLY A 256 7.02 7.84 7.42
CA GLY A 256 6.12 7.60 6.29
C GLY A 256 6.48 6.31 5.55
N TRP A 257 5.47 5.53 5.20
CA TRP A 257 5.65 4.21 4.58
C TRP A 257 6.21 4.28 3.16
N ASP A 258 6.21 5.46 2.53
CA ASP A 258 6.72 5.64 1.19
C ASP A 258 7.53 6.92 1.02
N TRP A 259 8.41 6.91 0.03
CA TRP A 259 9.27 8.02 -0.36
C TRP A 259 8.72 8.72 -1.60
N THR A 260 8.72 10.05 -1.58
CA THR A 260 8.54 10.84 -2.80
C THR A 260 9.92 11.15 -3.38
N TRP A 261 10.12 10.80 -4.64
CA TRP A 261 11.43 10.85 -5.29
C TRP A 261 11.52 11.89 -6.39
N VAL A 262 12.70 12.50 -6.52
CA VAL A 262 13.06 13.35 -7.66
C VAL A 262 14.49 13.01 -8.12
N THR A 263 14.72 13.11 -9.43
CA THR A 263 16.07 12.95 -10.01
C THR A 263 16.67 14.32 -10.26
N VAL A 264 17.94 14.48 -9.87
CA VAL A 264 18.71 15.71 -10.06
C VAL A 264 19.03 15.91 -11.55
N PRO A 265 18.60 17.01 -12.20
CA PRO A 265 18.84 17.23 -13.61
C PRO A 265 20.32 17.42 -13.91
N SER A 266 20.73 17.08 -15.13
CA SER A 266 22.13 17.22 -15.59
C SER A 266 22.56 18.69 -15.70
N GLU A 267 21.63 19.58 -16.09
CA GLU A 267 21.86 21.02 -16.19
C GLU A 267 21.23 21.79 -15.04
N PRO A 268 21.82 22.94 -14.63
CA PRO A 268 21.17 23.83 -13.68
C PRO A 268 19.82 24.34 -14.22
N SER A 269 18.85 24.54 -13.31
CA SER A 269 17.58 25.18 -13.65
C SER A 269 17.82 26.61 -14.14
N ARG A 270 17.16 26.99 -15.23
CA ARG A 270 17.24 28.34 -15.79
C ARG A 270 16.55 29.38 -14.90
#